data_1e323e6ec66ac58f18bb6366b69a2b8a
#
_entry.id   1e323e6ec66ac58f18bb6366b69a2b8a
#
_cell.length_a   1.000
_cell.length_b   1.000
_cell.length_c   1.000
_cell.angle_alpha   90.00
_cell.angle_beta   90.00
_cell.angle_gamma   90.00
#
_symmetry.space_group_name_H-M   'P 1'
#
loop_
_entity.id
_entity.type
_entity.pdbx_description
1 polymer ?
#
loop_
_entity_poly.entity_id
_entity_poly.type
_entity_poly.pdbx_seq_one_letter_code
_entity_poly.pdbx_strand_id
1 'polypeptide(L)'
;MSDLVRVAVDAMGGDYAPVEPVKGAVEAVNADERVKVQLVGQVDVIEKELQKYTYPKERVEIVPATEIIETGEPPVNAIRHKKDSSIVVGMKKVRCGEADAFVSSGSTGACLLYTSDAADDLI
;
A
#
# COMPACT_ATOMS: atom_id res chain seq x y z
N MET A 1 -20.54 -15.76 -3.39
CA MET A 1 -20.03 -14.64 -4.06
C MET A 1 -19.29 -13.74 -3.16
N SER A 2 -18.11 -13.53 -3.46
CA SER A 2 -17.35 -12.72 -2.57
C SER A 2 -17.40 -11.28 -3.01
N ASP A 3 -17.89 -10.45 -2.15
CA ASP A 3 -17.80 -9.04 -2.32
C ASP A 3 -16.65 -8.52 -1.48
N LEU A 4 -15.46 -9.05 -1.74
CA LEU A 4 -14.29 -8.64 -1.01
C LEU A 4 -13.93 -7.19 -1.32
N VAL A 5 -13.65 -6.44 -0.27
CA VAL A 5 -13.11 -5.09 -0.39
C VAL A 5 -11.60 -5.23 -0.39
N ARG A 6 -10.98 -4.82 -1.48
CA ARG A 6 -9.52 -4.95 -1.65
C ARG A 6 -8.86 -3.64 -1.28
N VAL A 7 -8.04 -3.66 -0.25
CA VAL A 7 -7.37 -2.47 0.26
C VAL A 7 -5.87 -2.63 0.07
N ALA A 8 -5.27 -1.74 -0.72
CA ALA A 8 -3.83 -1.67 -0.85
C ALA A 8 -3.28 -0.86 0.31
N VAL A 9 -2.30 -1.41 1.02
CA VAL A 9 -1.70 -0.77 2.18
C VAL A 9 -0.22 -0.54 1.91
N ASP A 10 0.21 0.71 2.08
CA ASP A 10 1.62 1.05 1.99
C ASP A 10 2.34 0.51 3.22
N ALA A 11 2.97 -0.65 3.08
CA ALA A 11 3.63 -1.30 4.19
C ALA A 11 4.94 -0.61 4.60
N MET A 12 5.44 0.27 3.73
CA MET A 12 6.72 0.95 3.96
C MET A 12 6.56 2.41 4.36
N GLY A 13 5.31 2.89 4.47
CA GLY A 13 5.06 4.30 4.79
C GLY A 13 4.93 4.56 6.27
N GLY A 14 5.41 5.73 6.70
CA GLY A 14 5.31 6.17 8.08
C GLY A 14 6.53 5.81 8.92
N ASP A 15 6.59 6.40 10.11
CA ASP A 15 7.76 6.26 10.99
C ASP A 15 7.89 4.86 11.60
N TYR A 16 6.81 4.12 11.64
CA TYR A 16 6.78 2.79 12.28
C TYR A 16 6.59 1.66 11.28
N ALA A 17 6.86 1.93 10.02
CA ALA A 17 6.81 0.89 8.99
C ALA A 17 8.03 -0.02 9.11
N PRO A 18 7.90 -1.30 8.79
CA PRO A 18 6.67 -1.97 8.34
C PRO A 18 5.80 -2.51 9.48
N VAL A 19 6.23 -2.35 10.72
CA VAL A 19 5.60 -3.00 11.89
C VAL A 19 4.13 -2.63 12.02
N GLU A 20 3.82 -1.33 12.11
CA GLU A 20 2.45 -0.90 12.34
C GLU A 20 1.52 -1.11 11.15
N PRO A 21 1.94 -0.81 9.90
CA PRO A 21 1.08 -1.10 8.75
C PRO A 21 0.74 -2.58 8.60
N VAL A 22 1.70 -3.47 8.82
CA VAL A 22 1.46 -4.91 8.73
C VAL A 22 0.54 -5.37 9.85
N LYS A 23 0.76 -4.89 11.06
CA LYS A 23 -0.09 -5.22 12.21
C LYS A 23 -1.53 -4.78 11.96
N GLY A 24 -1.73 -3.55 11.49
CA GLY A 24 -3.06 -3.05 11.21
C GLY A 24 -3.77 -3.83 10.13
N ALA A 25 -3.04 -4.23 9.08
CA ALA A 25 -3.60 -5.03 8.00
C ALA A 25 -4.04 -6.41 8.52
N VAL A 26 -3.22 -7.06 9.33
CA VAL A 26 -3.57 -8.37 9.91
C VAL A 26 -4.80 -8.24 10.80
N GLU A 27 -4.85 -7.21 11.63
CA GLU A 27 -6.02 -6.97 12.49
C GLU A 27 -7.29 -6.78 11.67
N ALA A 28 -7.19 -6.06 10.55
CA ALA A 28 -8.36 -5.81 9.71
C ALA A 28 -8.90 -7.08 9.08
N VAL A 29 -8.03 -7.93 8.52
CA VAL A 29 -8.50 -9.17 7.88
C VAL A 29 -9.00 -10.18 8.90
N ASN A 30 -8.48 -10.15 10.13
CA ASN A 30 -8.98 -11.02 11.18
C ASN A 30 -10.32 -10.55 11.75
N ALA A 31 -10.57 -9.25 11.70
CA ALA A 31 -11.80 -8.67 12.22
C ALA A 31 -12.96 -8.72 11.24
N ASP A 32 -12.68 -8.69 9.94
CA ASP A 32 -13.72 -8.64 8.91
C ASP A 32 -13.35 -9.56 7.76
N GLU A 33 -14.15 -10.58 7.54
CA GLU A 33 -13.89 -11.57 6.49
C GLU A 33 -14.11 -11.04 5.08
N ARG A 34 -14.67 -9.84 4.94
CA ARG A 34 -14.88 -9.21 3.64
C ARG A 34 -13.67 -8.40 3.16
N VAL A 35 -12.67 -8.24 4.02
CA VAL A 35 -11.50 -7.43 3.71
C VAL A 35 -10.38 -8.31 3.17
N LYS A 36 -9.83 -7.92 2.01
CA LYS A 36 -8.60 -8.47 1.46
C LYS A 36 -7.58 -7.36 1.43
N VAL A 37 -6.38 -7.62 1.94
CA VAL A 37 -5.32 -6.62 2.02
C VAL A 37 -4.21 -6.95 1.05
N GLN A 38 -3.73 -5.93 0.34
CA GLN A 38 -2.56 -6.00 -0.52
C GLN A 38 -1.47 -5.17 0.15
N LEU A 39 -0.50 -5.83 0.75
CA LEU A 39 0.62 -5.15 1.42
C LEU A 39 1.67 -4.80 0.38
N VAL A 40 1.82 -3.51 0.13
CA VAL A 40 2.72 -3.02 -0.92
C VAL A 40 4.04 -2.61 -0.32
N GLY A 41 5.14 -3.20 -0.80
CA GLY A 41 6.46 -2.87 -0.29
C GLY A 41 7.49 -3.94 -0.59
N GLN A 42 8.56 -3.93 0.20
CA GLN A 42 9.66 -4.87 0.05
C GLN A 42 9.23 -6.24 0.58
N VAL A 43 9.26 -7.24 -0.29
CA VAL A 43 8.70 -8.56 0.00
C VAL A 43 9.31 -9.21 1.24
N ASP A 44 10.63 -9.26 1.33
CA ASP A 44 11.33 -9.91 2.46
C ASP A 44 10.96 -9.25 3.79
N VAL A 45 10.88 -7.92 3.80
CA VAL A 45 10.57 -7.16 5.01
C VAL A 45 9.14 -7.47 5.47
N ILE A 46 8.21 -7.46 4.51
CA ILE A 46 6.80 -7.74 4.80
C ILE A 46 6.60 -9.18 5.26
N GLU A 47 7.23 -10.14 4.58
CA GLU A 47 7.12 -11.55 4.95
C GLU A 47 7.61 -11.80 6.37
N LYS A 48 8.72 -11.16 6.73
CA LYS A 48 9.29 -11.30 8.07
C LYS A 48 8.32 -10.80 9.13
N GLU A 49 7.65 -9.68 8.88
CA GLU A 49 6.67 -9.16 9.82
C GLU A 49 5.43 -10.06 9.90
N LEU A 50 4.97 -10.56 8.76
CA LEU A 50 3.78 -11.43 8.73
C LEU A 50 3.97 -12.73 9.51
N GLN A 51 5.21 -13.23 9.61
CA GLN A 51 5.48 -14.45 10.35
C GLN A 51 5.12 -14.35 11.83
N LYS A 52 4.97 -13.15 12.36
CA LYS A 52 4.63 -12.94 13.76
C LYS A 52 3.15 -13.13 14.05
N TYR A 53 2.32 -13.29 13.00
CA TYR A 53 0.87 -13.29 13.15
C TYR A 53 0.22 -14.51 12.54
N THR A 54 -1.00 -14.81 13.02
CA THR A 54 -1.87 -15.81 12.40
C THR A 54 -2.97 -15.04 11.65
N TYR A 55 -3.15 -15.36 10.39
CA TYR A 55 -4.08 -14.64 9.54
C TYR A 55 -4.55 -15.51 8.37
N PRO A 56 -5.69 -15.17 7.73
CA PRO A 56 -6.14 -15.90 6.55
C PRO A 56 -5.27 -15.54 5.35
N LYS A 57 -4.43 -16.47 4.94
CA LYS A 57 -3.42 -16.22 3.91
C LYS A 57 -4.03 -15.90 2.53
N GLU A 58 -5.20 -16.42 2.26
CA GLU A 58 -5.89 -16.16 1.00
C GLU A 58 -6.40 -14.72 0.88
N ARG A 59 -6.46 -13.98 1.99
CA ARG A 59 -6.90 -12.60 1.99
C ARG A 59 -5.80 -11.59 2.29
N VAL A 60 -4.55 -12.05 2.33
CA VAL A 60 -3.39 -11.16 2.49
C VAL A 60 -2.42 -11.46 1.35
N GLU A 61 -2.15 -10.44 0.56
CA GLU A 61 -1.28 -10.56 -0.60
C GLU A 61 -0.12 -9.57 -0.45
N ILE A 62 1.07 -9.93 -0.92
CA ILE A 62 2.20 -9.02 -0.94
C ILE A 62 2.38 -8.52 -2.37
N VAL A 63 2.41 -7.21 -2.53
CA VAL A 63 2.63 -6.57 -3.83
C VAL A 63 4.03 -5.96 -3.80
N PRO A 64 4.95 -6.45 -4.63
CA PRO A 64 6.33 -5.97 -4.59
C PRO A 64 6.49 -4.51 -4.98
N ALA A 65 7.27 -3.78 -4.20
CA ALA A 65 7.69 -2.42 -4.52
C ALA A 65 9.06 -2.22 -3.86
N THR A 66 10.03 -1.81 -4.63
CA THR A 66 11.43 -1.79 -4.16
C THR A 66 11.85 -0.44 -3.58
N GLU A 67 11.11 0.63 -3.89
CA GLU A 67 11.50 1.97 -3.51
C GLU A 67 10.58 2.55 -2.46
N ILE A 68 11.11 3.49 -1.67
CA ILE A 68 10.36 4.15 -0.60
C ILE A 68 10.45 5.65 -0.82
N ILE A 69 9.31 6.33 -0.78
CA ILE A 69 9.28 7.79 -0.78
C ILE A 69 9.29 8.25 0.66
N GLU A 70 10.37 8.94 1.04
CA GLU A 70 10.50 9.48 2.38
C GLU A 70 9.61 10.69 2.58
N THR A 71 9.18 10.94 3.81
CA THR A 71 8.28 12.06 4.08
C THR A 71 8.91 13.41 3.80
N GLY A 72 10.24 13.50 3.87
CA GLY A 72 10.96 14.75 3.61
C GLY A 72 11.31 14.99 2.16
N GLU A 73 11.05 14.04 1.26
CA GLU A 73 11.41 14.21 -0.14
C GLU A 73 10.46 15.16 -0.85
N PRO A 74 10.97 15.98 -1.80
CA PRO A 74 10.09 16.79 -2.64
C PRO A 74 9.12 15.88 -3.41
N PRO A 75 7.82 16.03 -3.22
CA PRO A 75 6.85 15.06 -3.76
C PRO A 75 6.87 14.92 -5.28
N VAL A 76 7.06 16.01 -6.01
CA VAL A 76 7.07 15.96 -7.48
C VAL A 76 8.21 15.08 -7.99
N ASN A 77 9.41 15.30 -7.45
CA ASN A 77 10.58 14.50 -7.84
C ASN A 77 10.43 13.05 -7.42
N ALA A 78 9.89 12.82 -6.22
CA ALA A 78 9.74 11.48 -5.70
C ALA A 78 8.82 10.64 -6.59
N ILE A 79 7.68 11.18 -6.99
CA ILE A 79 6.74 10.46 -7.86
C ILE A 79 7.36 10.17 -9.21
N ARG A 80 8.07 11.14 -9.79
CA ARG A 80 8.64 10.99 -11.13
C ARG A 80 9.79 10.01 -11.17
N HIS A 81 10.60 9.95 -10.12
CA HIS A 81 11.82 9.14 -10.11
C HIS A 81 11.66 7.81 -9.40
N LYS A 82 10.75 7.71 -8.44
CA LYS A 82 10.55 6.47 -7.68
C LYS A 82 9.24 5.80 -8.08
N LYS A 83 9.18 5.37 -9.32
CA LYS A 83 7.97 4.75 -9.87
C LYS A 83 7.68 3.37 -9.31
N ASP A 84 8.68 2.73 -8.70
CA ASP A 84 8.49 1.45 -8.04
C ASP A 84 8.39 1.63 -6.52
N SER A 85 7.99 2.81 -6.07
CA SER A 85 7.74 3.05 -4.65
C SER A 85 6.40 2.45 -4.24
N SER A 86 6.29 2.12 -2.96
CA SER A 86 5.04 1.56 -2.42
C SER A 86 3.85 2.49 -2.66
N ILE A 87 4.05 3.81 -2.58
CA ILE A 87 2.98 4.78 -2.83
C ILE A 87 2.51 4.72 -4.28
N VAL A 88 3.45 4.79 -5.23
CA VAL A 88 3.09 4.78 -6.65
C VAL A 88 2.46 3.45 -7.05
N VAL A 89 3.05 2.34 -6.62
CA VAL A 89 2.52 1.01 -6.93
C VAL A 89 1.13 0.83 -6.35
N GLY A 90 0.93 1.23 -5.09
CA GLY A 90 -0.37 1.11 -4.43
C GLY A 90 -1.44 1.95 -5.10
N MET A 91 -1.12 3.19 -5.46
CA MET A 91 -2.07 4.06 -6.15
C MET A 91 -2.42 3.54 -7.53
N LYS A 92 -1.45 2.93 -8.23
CA LYS A 92 -1.73 2.30 -9.52
C LYS A 92 -2.71 1.14 -9.39
N LYS A 93 -2.63 0.37 -8.30
CA LYS A 93 -3.58 -0.72 -8.06
C LYS A 93 -5.01 -0.21 -8.04
N VAL A 94 -5.22 0.92 -7.37
CA VAL A 94 -6.55 1.53 -7.31
C VAL A 94 -6.97 2.05 -8.70
N ARG A 95 -6.06 2.73 -9.37
CA ARG A 95 -6.33 3.30 -10.70
C ARG A 95 -6.70 2.22 -11.72
N CYS A 96 -6.04 1.06 -11.65
CA CYS A 96 -6.27 -0.03 -12.59
C CYS A 96 -7.44 -0.94 -12.19
N GLY A 97 -8.13 -0.64 -11.10
CA GLY A 97 -9.25 -1.45 -10.64
C GLY A 97 -8.83 -2.73 -9.93
N GLU A 98 -7.57 -2.85 -9.56
CA GLU A 98 -7.06 -4.02 -8.86
C GLU A 98 -7.18 -3.91 -7.34
N ALA A 99 -7.47 -2.71 -6.85
CA ALA A 99 -7.77 -2.45 -5.45
C ALA A 99 -8.88 -1.42 -5.38
N ASP A 100 -9.63 -1.44 -4.27
CA ASP A 100 -10.75 -0.51 -4.07
C ASP A 100 -10.34 0.73 -3.31
N ALA A 101 -9.26 0.66 -2.53
CA ALA A 101 -8.77 1.77 -1.74
C ALA A 101 -7.28 1.61 -1.47
N PHE A 102 -6.63 2.70 -1.11
CA PHE A 102 -5.22 2.72 -0.75
C PHE A 102 -5.04 3.48 0.56
N VAL A 103 -4.28 2.89 1.48
CA VAL A 103 -4.01 3.46 2.80
C VAL A 103 -2.50 3.63 2.96
N SER A 104 -2.08 4.81 3.37
CA SER A 104 -0.66 5.08 3.62
C SER A 104 -0.49 6.08 4.75
N SER A 105 0.51 5.84 5.59
CA SER A 105 0.96 6.80 6.60
C SER A 105 2.24 7.51 6.14
N GLY A 106 2.59 7.37 4.87
CA GLY A 106 3.81 7.96 4.31
C GLY A 106 3.62 9.37 3.81
N SER A 107 4.26 9.70 2.67
CA SER A 107 4.24 11.05 2.13
C SER A 107 2.85 11.46 1.64
N THR A 108 2.21 12.36 2.37
CA THR A 108 0.91 12.91 2.00
C THR A 108 1.01 13.70 0.69
N GLY A 109 2.09 14.45 0.53
CA GLY A 109 2.31 15.23 -0.69
C GLY A 109 2.40 14.35 -1.93
N ALA A 110 3.13 13.24 -1.83
CA ALA A 110 3.25 12.30 -2.95
C ALA A 110 1.90 11.68 -3.30
N CYS A 111 1.11 11.28 -2.29
CA CYS A 111 -0.21 10.72 -2.52
C CYS A 111 -1.14 11.72 -3.22
N LEU A 112 -1.14 12.97 -2.77
CA LEU A 112 -1.99 14.00 -3.35
C LEU A 112 -1.59 14.31 -4.79
N LEU A 113 -0.29 14.42 -5.06
CA LEU A 113 0.19 14.71 -6.41
C LEU A 113 -0.11 13.57 -7.38
N TYR A 114 0.07 12.32 -6.94
CA TYR A 114 -0.25 11.20 -7.79
C TYR A 114 -1.74 11.17 -8.13
N THR A 115 -2.59 11.45 -7.15
CA THR A 115 -4.03 11.51 -7.38
C THR A 115 -4.39 12.58 -8.40
N SER A 116 -3.77 13.76 -8.30
CA SER A 116 -4.00 14.85 -9.25
C SER A 116 -3.54 14.48 -10.66
N ASP A 117 -2.35 13.87 -10.78
CA ASP A 117 -1.84 13.43 -12.07
C ASP A 117 -2.73 12.37 -12.70
N ALA A 118 -3.24 11.45 -11.89
CA ALA A 118 -4.15 10.42 -12.39
C ALA A 118 -5.45 11.03 -12.89
N ALA A 119 -5.96 12.06 -12.20
CA ALA A 119 -7.15 12.77 -12.64
C ALA A 119 -6.90 13.51 -13.97
N ASP A 120 -5.73 14.12 -14.11
CA ASP A 120 -5.35 14.82 -15.34
C ASP A 120 -5.25 13.85 -16.52
N ASP A 121 -4.74 12.67 -16.28
CA ASP A 121 -4.61 11.63 -17.32
C ASP A 121 -5.96 11.16 -17.84
N LEU A 122 -7.01 11.31 -17.06
CA LEU A 122 -8.35 10.90 -17.44
C LEU A 122 -9.07 11.95 -18.30
N ILE A 123 -8.53 13.14 -18.34
CA ILE A 123 -9.06 14.22 -19.15
C ILE A 123 -8.35 14.27 -20.50
#